data_f6012819087508032cdc3891bb5ddc1a
#
_entry.id   f6012819087508032cdc3891bb5ddc1a
#
_cell.length_a   1.000
_cell.length_b   1.000
_cell.length_c   1.000
_cell.angle_alpha   90.00
_cell.angle_beta   90.00
_cell.angle_gamma   90.00
#
_symmetry.space_group_name_H-M   'P 1'
#
loop_
_entity.id
_entity.type
_entity.pdbx_description
1 polymer ?
#
loop_
_entity_poly.entity_id
_entity_poly.type
_entity_poly.pdbx_seq_one_letter_code
_entity_poly.pdbx_strand_id
1 'polypeptide(L)'
;MSLIQVSNLTFCYEGSCDNIFENVSFQIDTDWRLGLTGRNGRGKTTLLRLLQGMYPHRGTIRASVGFDYFPYTVPDPEECPLELLPAICPEVPQWCFLRELAPLEVPEEALYRPFSTLSGGERSRILLAMLFSRDNRFLLIDEPTNHLDRAGRELVSRYLRSKRGFLLVSHDRAFLDGCVDHILSINPSGIEIQRGNFSSWYENKQRRDAYELAQNAQLKKEIGRLKEAARQSSAWADRVE
;
A
#
# COMPACT_ATOMS: atom_id res chain seq x y z
N MET A 1 16.40 14.66 0.85
CA MET A 1 15.35 13.77 1.36
C MET A 1 14.07 14.55 1.35
N SER A 2 13.13 14.13 0.53
CA SER A 2 11.79 14.73 0.47
C SER A 2 10.83 13.86 1.26
N LEU A 3 9.88 14.48 1.97
CA LEU A 3 8.95 13.78 2.84
C LEU A 3 7.51 13.98 2.38
N ILE A 4 6.74 12.92 2.47
CA ILE A 4 5.28 12.97 2.42
C ILE A 4 4.82 12.92 3.88
N GLN A 5 4.17 13.98 4.33
CA GLN A 5 3.70 14.11 5.70
C GLN A 5 2.17 14.13 5.73
N VAL A 6 1.61 13.20 6.47
CA VAL A 6 0.17 13.13 6.77
C VAL A 6 -0.03 13.46 8.24
N SER A 7 -0.91 14.42 8.54
CA SER A 7 -1.16 14.89 9.91
C SER A 7 -2.65 14.95 10.20
N ASN A 8 -3.06 14.28 11.26
CA ASN A 8 -4.43 14.26 11.80
C ASN A 8 -5.48 13.88 10.74
N LEU A 9 -5.14 12.95 9.83
CA LEU A 9 -6.02 12.50 8.78
C LEU A 9 -7.25 11.81 9.36
N THR A 10 -8.43 12.35 9.07
CA THR A 10 -9.72 11.75 9.40
C THR A 10 -10.58 11.70 8.16
N PHE A 11 -11.13 10.54 7.86
CA PHE A 11 -11.93 10.32 6.66
C PHE A 11 -13.05 9.31 6.91
N CYS A 12 -14.25 9.64 6.43
CA CYS A 12 -15.40 8.74 6.28
C CYS A 12 -16.03 8.94 4.89
N TYR A 13 -16.63 7.92 4.32
CA TYR A 13 -17.40 8.07 3.09
C TYR A 13 -18.72 8.80 3.35
N GLU A 14 -19.22 9.54 2.36
CA GLU A 14 -20.51 10.16 2.43
C GLU A 14 -21.61 9.14 2.71
N GLY A 15 -22.46 9.43 3.69
CA GLY A 15 -23.53 8.51 4.13
C GLY A 15 -23.08 7.40 5.09
N SER A 16 -21.80 7.31 5.45
CA SER A 16 -21.31 6.39 6.49
C SER A 16 -21.09 7.13 7.80
N CYS A 17 -21.50 6.51 8.92
CA CYS A 17 -21.18 7.01 10.27
C CYS A 17 -19.81 6.52 10.75
N ASP A 18 -19.20 5.55 10.09
CA ASP A 18 -17.95 4.94 10.51
C ASP A 18 -16.74 5.61 9.84
N ASN A 19 -15.81 6.08 10.67
CA ASN A 19 -14.53 6.60 10.18
C ASN A 19 -13.65 5.44 9.69
N ILE A 20 -13.12 5.58 8.46
CA ILE A 20 -12.10 4.66 7.94
C ILE A 20 -10.74 5.01 8.53
N PHE A 21 -10.45 6.31 8.62
CA PHE A 21 -9.29 6.85 9.31
C PHE A 21 -9.74 7.86 10.35
N GLU A 22 -9.16 7.81 11.52
CA GLU A 22 -9.47 8.71 12.63
C GLU A 22 -8.17 9.23 13.24
N ASN A 23 -7.93 10.55 13.04
CA ASN A 23 -6.76 11.27 13.57
C ASN A 23 -5.41 10.58 13.30
N VAL A 24 -5.22 10.06 12.10
CA VAL A 24 -4.03 9.30 11.73
C VAL A 24 -2.92 10.24 11.27
N SER A 25 -1.70 10.01 11.78
CA SER A 25 -0.52 10.80 11.40
C SER A 25 0.66 9.87 11.11
N PHE A 26 1.36 10.11 10.01
CA PHE A 26 2.56 9.37 9.63
C PHE A 26 3.41 10.14 8.62
N GLN A 27 4.64 9.68 8.42
CA GLN A 27 5.58 10.28 7.47
C GLN A 27 6.20 9.18 6.60
N ILE A 28 6.37 9.47 5.31
CA ILE A 28 6.98 8.61 4.30
C ILE A 28 8.12 9.38 3.66
N ASP A 29 9.30 8.76 3.54
CA ASP A 29 10.37 9.27 2.69
C ASP A 29 10.07 8.93 1.23
N THR A 30 10.24 9.90 0.33
CA THR A 30 9.97 9.73 -1.09
C THR A 30 10.89 8.73 -1.80
N ASP A 31 11.96 8.28 -1.14
CA ASP A 31 12.88 7.26 -1.69
C ASP A 31 12.53 5.84 -1.25
N TRP A 32 11.57 5.66 -0.33
CA TRP A 32 11.21 4.34 0.17
C TRP A 32 10.40 3.54 -0.84
N ARG A 33 10.58 2.22 -0.75
CA ARG A 33 9.78 1.21 -1.45
C ARG A 33 8.84 0.58 -0.43
N LEU A 34 7.64 1.16 -0.31
CA LEU A 34 6.69 0.75 0.71
C LEU A 34 5.73 -0.33 0.21
N GLY A 35 5.53 -1.37 1.02
CA GLY A 35 4.41 -2.28 0.88
C GLY A 35 3.26 -1.88 1.81
N LEU A 36 2.06 -1.68 1.27
CA LEU A 36 0.87 -1.37 2.04
C LEU A 36 0.14 -2.66 2.41
N THR A 37 0.03 -2.93 3.69
CA THR A 37 -0.65 -4.12 4.21
C THR A 37 -1.79 -3.75 5.16
N GLY A 38 -2.76 -4.64 5.25
CA GLY A 38 -3.94 -4.48 6.11
C GLY A 38 -5.05 -5.45 5.70
N ARG A 39 -6.00 -5.72 6.59
CA ARG A 39 -7.17 -6.56 6.27
C ARG A 39 -7.98 -5.94 5.12
N ASN A 40 -8.67 -6.76 4.34
CA ASN A 40 -9.58 -6.27 3.31
C ASN A 40 -10.67 -5.39 3.93
N GLY A 41 -11.06 -4.33 3.22
CA GLY A 41 -12.02 -3.34 3.71
C GLY A 41 -11.46 -2.31 4.72
N ARG A 42 -10.17 -2.37 5.08
CA ARG A 42 -9.54 -1.42 6.03
C ARG A 42 -9.02 -0.13 5.40
N GLY A 43 -9.38 0.16 4.16
CA GLY A 43 -9.09 1.46 3.54
C GLY A 43 -7.76 1.54 2.78
N LYS A 44 -7.16 0.41 2.32
CA LYS A 44 -5.92 0.46 1.51
C LYS A 44 -6.09 1.34 0.27
N THR A 45 -7.03 1.01 -0.61
CA THR A 45 -7.32 1.81 -1.81
C THR A 45 -7.82 3.22 -1.46
N THR A 46 -8.55 3.36 -0.34
CA THR A 46 -8.98 4.67 0.16
C THR A 46 -7.79 5.56 0.51
N LEU A 47 -6.76 5.00 1.19
CA LEU A 47 -5.54 5.73 1.50
C LEU A 47 -4.82 6.20 0.23
N LEU A 48 -4.71 5.33 -0.79
CA LEU A 48 -4.11 5.70 -2.07
C LEU A 48 -4.89 6.87 -2.73
N ARG A 49 -6.21 6.81 -2.70
CA ARG A 49 -7.07 7.88 -3.28
C ARG A 49 -7.00 9.18 -2.48
N LEU A 50 -6.86 9.11 -1.16
CA LEU A 50 -6.65 10.29 -0.31
C LEU A 50 -5.31 10.95 -0.59
N LEU A 51 -4.23 10.18 -0.77
CA LEU A 51 -2.91 10.70 -1.15
C LEU A 51 -2.96 11.41 -2.52
N GLN A 52 -3.78 10.94 -3.46
CA GLN A 52 -4.03 11.60 -4.73
C GLN A 52 -4.88 12.87 -4.60
N GLY A 53 -5.47 13.15 -3.44
CA GLY A 53 -6.39 14.28 -3.26
C GLY A 53 -7.78 14.07 -3.88
N MET A 54 -8.17 12.81 -4.17
CA MET A 54 -9.47 12.52 -4.81
C MET A 54 -10.66 12.62 -3.87
N TYR A 55 -10.43 12.60 -2.56
CA TYR A 55 -11.48 12.70 -1.56
C TYR A 55 -11.24 13.87 -0.61
N PRO A 56 -12.30 14.66 -0.27
CA PRO A 56 -12.22 15.63 0.80
C PRO A 56 -11.96 14.93 2.13
N HIS A 57 -11.07 15.48 2.94
CA HIS A 57 -10.68 14.91 4.22
C HIS A 57 -10.40 15.99 5.26
N ARG A 58 -10.42 15.63 6.53
CA ARG A 58 -9.91 16.46 7.63
C ARG A 58 -8.44 16.13 7.88
N GLY A 59 -7.67 17.11 8.33
CA GLY A 59 -6.24 17.01 8.49
C GLY A 59 -5.47 17.56 7.30
N THR A 60 -4.19 17.24 7.18
CA THR A 60 -3.32 17.75 6.10
C THR A 60 -2.45 16.65 5.52
N ILE A 61 -2.32 16.66 4.19
CA ILE A 61 -1.36 15.86 3.44
C ILE A 61 -0.43 16.84 2.74
N ARG A 62 0.87 16.80 3.08
CA ARG A 62 1.91 17.63 2.47
C ARG A 62 2.92 16.74 1.78
N ALA A 63 3.19 17.01 0.51
CA ALA A 63 4.19 16.30 -0.27
C ALA A 63 4.94 17.30 -1.17
N SER A 64 6.22 17.07 -1.37
CA SER A 64 7.05 17.82 -2.33
C SER A 64 7.09 17.17 -3.71
N VAL A 65 6.39 16.04 -3.89
CA VAL A 65 6.29 15.24 -5.11
C VAL A 65 4.84 15.12 -5.53
N GLY A 66 4.59 14.93 -6.83
CA GLY A 66 3.26 14.57 -7.32
C GLY A 66 3.00 13.07 -7.12
N PHE A 67 1.72 12.70 -7.08
CA PHE A 67 1.31 11.29 -7.01
C PHE A 67 0.79 10.82 -8.34
N ASP A 68 1.22 9.64 -8.77
CA ASP A 68 0.66 8.91 -9.89
C ASP A 68 0.09 7.57 -9.41
N TYR A 69 -0.98 7.11 -10.05
CA TYR A 69 -1.69 5.90 -9.63
C TYR A 69 -1.64 4.84 -10.72
N PHE A 70 -1.36 3.62 -10.31
CA PHE A 70 -1.46 2.44 -11.15
C PHE A 70 -2.52 1.49 -10.56
N PRO A 71 -3.43 0.90 -11.37
CA PRO A 71 -3.49 0.97 -12.84
C PRO A 71 -4.02 2.32 -13.35
N TYR A 72 -3.37 2.83 -14.40
CA TYR A 72 -3.81 4.05 -15.07
C TYR A 72 -4.83 3.72 -16.17
N THR A 73 -5.92 4.47 -16.21
CA THR A 73 -6.91 4.34 -17.27
C THR A 73 -6.45 5.11 -18.50
N VAL A 74 -6.12 4.42 -19.58
CA VAL A 74 -5.69 5.05 -20.82
C VAL A 74 -6.84 5.84 -21.47
N PRO A 75 -6.56 7.01 -22.07
CA PRO A 75 -7.60 7.84 -22.69
C PRO A 75 -8.27 7.16 -23.87
N ASP A 76 -7.49 6.57 -24.77
CA ASP A 76 -7.99 5.81 -25.92
C ASP A 76 -7.24 4.47 -26.02
N PRO A 77 -7.90 3.33 -25.76
CA PRO A 77 -7.27 2.02 -25.84
C PRO A 77 -7.01 1.53 -27.28
N GLU A 78 -7.53 2.22 -28.30
CA GLU A 78 -7.26 1.89 -29.71
C GLU A 78 -5.96 2.50 -30.22
N GLU A 79 -5.40 3.48 -29.52
CA GLU A 79 -4.07 4.01 -29.80
C GLU A 79 -2.97 3.03 -29.35
N CYS A 80 -1.82 3.08 -30.03
CA CYS A 80 -0.66 2.29 -29.65
C CYS A 80 0.09 2.95 -28.46
N PRO A 81 0.90 2.19 -27.68
CA PRO A 81 1.65 2.72 -26.54
C PRO A 81 2.50 3.95 -26.82
N LEU A 82 3.08 4.05 -28.02
CA LEU A 82 3.88 5.22 -28.41
C LEU A 82 3.04 6.48 -28.64
N GLU A 83 1.80 6.31 -29.12
CA GLU A 83 0.84 7.41 -29.30
C GLU A 83 0.21 7.82 -27.96
N LEU A 84 0.01 6.87 -27.05
CA LEU A 84 -0.49 7.12 -25.70
C LEU A 84 0.53 7.87 -24.81
N LEU A 85 1.82 7.69 -25.05
CA LEU A 85 2.88 8.27 -24.21
C LEU A 85 2.75 9.80 -24.05
N PRO A 86 2.57 10.63 -25.10
CA PRO A 86 2.39 12.07 -24.96
C PRO A 86 1.11 12.46 -24.22
N ALA A 87 0.06 11.64 -24.31
CA ALA A 87 -1.20 11.90 -23.61
C ALA A 87 -1.13 11.60 -22.11
N ILE A 88 -0.37 10.57 -21.72
CA ILE A 88 -0.20 10.14 -20.33
C ILE A 88 0.94 10.89 -19.64
N CYS A 89 2.05 11.06 -20.35
CA CYS A 89 3.31 11.61 -19.85
C CYS A 89 3.87 12.67 -20.81
N PRO A 90 3.22 13.84 -20.97
CA PRO A 90 3.58 14.85 -21.97
C PRO A 90 5.00 15.41 -21.79
N GLU A 91 5.52 15.37 -20.57
CA GLU A 91 6.87 15.84 -20.24
C GLU A 91 7.98 14.80 -20.52
N VAL A 92 7.62 13.55 -20.85
CA VAL A 92 8.57 12.45 -20.97
C VAL A 92 9.00 12.25 -22.42
N PRO A 93 10.30 12.39 -22.74
CA PRO A 93 10.82 12.01 -24.04
C PRO A 93 10.69 10.50 -24.28
N GLN A 94 10.40 10.11 -25.53
CA GLN A 94 10.22 8.71 -25.90
C GLN A 94 11.39 7.80 -25.49
N TRP A 95 12.62 8.28 -25.57
CA TRP A 95 13.81 7.49 -25.20
C TRP A 95 13.87 7.17 -23.71
N CYS A 96 13.32 8.04 -22.83
CA CYS A 96 13.17 7.76 -21.39
C CYS A 96 12.24 6.59 -21.16
N PHE A 97 11.09 6.60 -21.81
CA PHE A 97 10.12 5.49 -21.75
C PHE A 97 10.73 4.18 -22.26
N LEU A 98 11.42 4.20 -23.42
CA LEU A 98 12.05 3.00 -23.97
C LEU A 98 13.14 2.45 -23.05
N ARG A 99 13.92 3.32 -22.40
CA ARG A 99 14.91 2.93 -21.39
C ARG A 99 14.24 2.23 -20.20
N GLU A 100 13.11 2.75 -19.72
CA GLU A 100 12.35 2.15 -18.63
C GLU A 100 11.67 0.85 -19.01
N LEU A 101 11.30 0.69 -20.27
CA LEU A 101 10.66 -0.50 -20.81
C LEU A 101 11.65 -1.67 -21.00
N ALA A 102 12.91 -1.39 -21.33
CA ALA A 102 13.91 -2.41 -21.63
C ALA A 102 14.03 -3.53 -20.56
N PRO A 103 14.11 -3.23 -19.23
CA PRO A 103 14.18 -4.26 -18.20
C PRO A 103 12.86 -5.02 -17.99
N LEU A 104 11.77 -4.61 -18.63
CA LEU A 104 10.44 -5.24 -18.51
C LEU A 104 10.15 -6.24 -19.62
N GLU A 105 11.10 -6.46 -20.55
CA GLU A 105 11.05 -7.50 -21.58
C GLU A 105 9.72 -7.48 -22.37
N VAL A 106 9.24 -6.30 -22.74
CA VAL A 106 8.07 -6.13 -23.61
C VAL A 106 8.53 -6.25 -25.05
N PRO A 107 7.89 -7.09 -25.88
CA PRO A 107 8.22 -7.18 -27.31
C PRO A 107 8.07 -5.83 -28.01
N GLU A 108 9.03 -5.45 -28.86
CA GLU A 108 8.99 -4.18 -29.59
C GLU A 108 7.70 -4.01 -30.40
N GLU A 109 7.21 -5.10 -31.00
CA GLU A 109 5.97 -5.13 -31.77
C GLU A 109 4.74 -4.68 -30.96
N ALA A 110 4.76 -4.90 -29.65
CA ALA A 110 3.68 -4.48 -28.75
C ALA A 110 3.53 -2.95 -28.68
N LEU A 111 4.57 -2.20 -29.02
CA LEU A 111 4.57 -0.73 -28.97
C LEU A 111 3.80 -0.10 -30.14
N TYR A 112 3.60 -0.85 -31.22
CA TYR A 112 2.94 -0.42 -32.45
C TYR A 112 1.54 -1.02 -32.63
N ARG A 113 1.11 -1.84 -31.68
CA ARG A 113 -0.24 -2.46 -31.70
C ARG A 113 -1.19 -1.66 -30.82
N PRO A 114 -2.50 -1.63 -31.15
CA PRO A 114 -3.52 -1.03 -30.27
C PRO A 114 -3.42 -1.57 -28.86
N PHE A 115 -3.48 -0.68 -27.86
CA PHE A 115 -3.36 -1.05 -26.45
C PHE A 115 -4.43 -2.06 -26.03
N SER A 116 -5.63 -1.98 -26.64
CA SER A 116 -6.74 -2.94 -26.45
C SER A 116 -6.38 -4.38 -26.81
N THR A 117 -5.45 -4.60 -27.75
CA THR A 117 -5.04 -5.92 -28.23
C THR A 117 -3.91 -6.56 -27.42
N LEU A 118 -3.28 -5.82 -26.54
CA LEU A 118 -2.18 -6.31 -25.72
C LEU A 118 -2.69 -7.21 -24.60
N SER A 119 -1.89 -8.20 -24.21
CA SER A 119 -2.17 -9.01 -23.03
C SER A 119 -2.18 -8.15 -21.76
N GLY A 120 -2.89 -8.59 -20.73
CA GLY A 120 -2.93 -7.87 -19.45
C GLY A 120 -1.54 -7.67 -18.84
N GLY A 121 -0.63 -8.64 -19.04
CA GLY A 121 0.75 -8.54 -18.60
C GLY A 121 1.57 -7.50 -19.37
N GLU A 122 1.42 -7.41 -20.71
CA GLU A 122 2.07 -6.38 -21.51
C GLU A 122 1.55 -5.00 -21.15
N ARG A 123 0.22 -4.82 -21.01
CA ARG A 123 -0.39 -3.55 -20.56
C ARG A 123 0.18 -3.09 -19.23
N SER A 124 0.24 -3.99 -18.25
CA SER A 124 0.76 -3.65 -16.91
C SER A 124 2.22 -3.21 -16.96
N ARG A 125 3.07 -3.92 -17.71
CA ARG A 125 4.49 -3.59 -17.87
C ARG A 125 4.71 -2.26 -18.60
N ILE A 126 3.96 -2.01 -19.66
CA ILE A 126 4.01 -0.75 -20.42
C ILE A 126 3.59 0.43 -19.56
N LEU A 127 2.47 0.33 -18.84
CA LEU A 127 2.01 1.40 -17.94
C LEU A 127 2.99 1.67 -16.80
N LEU A 128 3.59 0.63 -16.21
CA LEU A 128 4.63 0.81 -15.19
C LEU A 128 5.84 1.56 -15.76
N ALA A 129 6.30 1.21 -16.96
CA ALA A 129 7.40 1.92 -17.62
C ALA A 129 7.07 3.38 -17.88
N MET A 130 5.86 3.69 -18.36
CA MET A 130 5.40 5.07 -18.59
C MET A 130 5.40 5.88 -17.29
N LEU A 131 4.83 5.34 -16.22
CA LEU A 131 4.74 6.05 -14.94
C LEU A 131 6.10 6.24 -14.27
N PHE A 132 7.00 5.24 -14.33
CA PHE A 132 8.36 5.36 -13.79
C PHE A 132 9.30 6.21 -14.65
N SER A 133 8.93 6.55 -15.88
CA SER A 133 9.71 7.47 -16.71
C SER A 133 9.48 8.95 -16.35
N ARG A 134 8.48 9.25 -15.52
CA ARG A 134 8.18 10.60 -15.03
C ARG A 134 9.07 10.96 -13.84
N ASP A 135 9.62 12.15 -13.87
CA ASP A 135 10.43 12.67 -12.77
C ASP A 135 9.58 13.28 -11.66
N ASN A 136 10.11 13.26 -10.44
CA ASN A 136 9.52 13.88 -9.26
C ASN A 136 8.10 13.37 -8.94
N ARG A 137 7.86 12.07 -9.15
CA ARG A 137 6.60 11.39 -8.87
C ARG A 137 6.79 10.29 -7.83
N PHE A 138 5.78 10.13 -6.99
CA PHE A 138 5.66 9.00 -6.05
C PHE A 138 4.52 8.10 -6.55
N LEU A 139 4.84 6.86 -6.91
CA LEU A 139 3.86 5.96 -7.49
C LEU A 139 3.02 5.26 -6.41
N LEU A 140 1.71 5.28 -6.62
CA LEU A 140 0.72 4.53 -5.84
C LEU A 140 0.28 3.34 -6.69
N ILE A 141 0.80 2.15 -6.38
CA ILE A 141 0.64 0.94 -7.20
C ILE A 141 -0.35 0.00 -6.51
N ASP A 142 -1.51 -0.20 -7.13
CA ASP A 142 -2.57 -1.07 -6.59
C ASP A 142 -2.67 -2.35 -7.43
N GLU A 143 -2.32 -3.50 -6.85
CA GLU A 143 -2.43 -4.85 -7.40
C GLU A 143 -1.82 -5.03 -8.82
N PRO A 144 -0.53 -4.72 -9.05
CA PRO A 144 0.07 -4.84 -10.37
C PRO A 144 0.21 -6.29 -10.87
N THR A 145 -0.01 -7.26 -9.99
CA THR A 145 0.19 -8.69 -10.27
C THR A 145 -1.04 -9.40 -10.84
N ASN A 146 -2.20 -8.74 -10.90
CA ASN A 146 -3.48 -9.37 -11.25
C ASN A 146 -3.52 -10.03 -12.65
N HIS A 147 -2.72 -9.55 -13.58
CA HIS A 147 -2.70 -10.05 -14.97
C HIS A 147 -1.32 -10.63 -15.35
N LEU A 148 -0.45 -10.88 -14.38
CA LEU A 148 0.88 -11.40 -14.59
C LEU A 148 0.92 -12.90 -14.29
N ASP A 149 1.55 -13.66 -15.17
CA ASP A 149 1.99 -15.00 -14.88
C ASP A 149 3.18 -14.99 -13.89
N ARG A 150 3.66 -16.17 -13.50
CA ARG A 150 4.76 -16.28 -12.55
C ARG A 150 6.03 -15.58 -13.03
N ALA A 151 6.39 -15.78 -14.30
CA ALA A 151 7.60 -15.16 -14.87
C ALA A 151 7.46 -13.63 -14.93
N GLY A 152 6.29 -13.13 -15.33
CA GLY A 152 5.98 -11.70 -15.31
C GLY A 152 6.03 -11.07 -13.93
N ARG A 153 5.57 -11.79 -12.89
CA ARG A 153 5.68 -11.32 -11.49
C ARG A 153 7.13 -11.22 -11.03
N GLU A 154 7.96 -12.22 -11.32
CA GLU A 154 9.38 -12.21 -10.99
C GLU A 154 10.11 -11.06 -11.71
N LEU A 155 9.77 -10.82 -12.98
CA LEU A 155 10.31 -9.74 -13.78
C LEU A 155 9.94 -8.36 -13.21
N VAL A 156 8.66 -8.11 -12.96
CA VAL A 156 8.18 -6.84 -12.40
C VAL A 156 8.70 -6.63 -10.97
N SER A 157 8.81 -7.69 -10.14
CA SER A 157 9.41 -7.60 -8.82
C SER A 157 10.87 -7.15 -8.90
N ARG A 158 11.67 -7.72 -9.82
CA ARG A 158 13.06 -7.32 -10.08
C ARG A 158 13.14 -5.87 -10.55
N TYR A 159 12.25 -5.47 -11.44
CA TYR A 159 12.16 -4.08 -11.92
C TYR A 159 11.85 -3.11 -10.77
N LEU A 160 10.81 -3.36 -9.97
CA LEU A 160 10.43 -2.52 -8.84
C LEU A 160 11.54 -2.45 -7.77
N ARG A 161 12.29 -3.53 -7.56
CA ARG A 161 13.44 -3.53 -6.66
C ARG A 161 14.52 -2.53 -7.07
N SER A 162 14.68 -2.26 -8.37
CA SER A 162 15.63 -1.26 -8.89
C SER A 162 15.11 0.17 -8.79
N LYS A 163 13.82 0.37 -8.49
CA LYS A 163 13.16 1.68 -8.40
C LYS A 163 13.08 2.17 -6.96
N ARG A 164 12.67 3.43 -6.82
CA ARG A 164 12.41 4.10 -5.54
C ARG A 164 11.14 4.93 -5.66
N GLY A 165 10.61 5.34 -4.50
CA GLY A 165 9.50 6.27 -4.45
C GLY A 165 8.16 5.67 -4.87
N PHE A 166 7.75 4.58 -4.21
CA PHE A 166 6.42 4.02 -4.45
C PHE A 166 5.78 3.40 -3.20
N LEU A 167 4.46 3.34 -3.22
CA LEU A 167 3.62 2.62 -2.27
C LEU A 167 2.87 1.53 -3.03
N LEU A 168 3.13 0.27 -2.68
CA LEU A 168 2.64 -0.92 -3.38
C LEU A 168 1.61 -1.67 -2.53
N VAL A 169 0.43 -1.90 -3.08
CA VAL A 169 -0.56 -2.84 -2.57
C VAL A 169 -0.46 -4.13 -3.37
N SER A 170 -0.29 -5.26 -2.72
CA SER A 170 -0.39 -6.57 -3.34
C SER A 170 -0.80 -7.63 -2.32
N HIS A 171 -1.55 -8.63 -2.79
CA HIS A 171 -1.87 -9.84 -2.03
C HIS A 171 -0.79 -10.91 -2.14
N ASP A 172 0.15 -10.76 -3.07
CA ASP A 172 1.27 -11.68 -3.26
C ASP A 172 2.43 -11.33 -2.32
N ARG A 173 2.60 -12.15 -1.28
CA ARG A 173 3.64 -11.98 -0.25
C ARG A 173 5.04 -12.11 -0.81
N ALA A 174 5.27 -13.08 -1.70
CA ALA A 174 6.57 -13.30 -2.31
C ALA A 174 6.97 -12.11 -3.21
N PHE A 175 5.98 -11.54 -3.92
CA PHE A 175 6.17 -10.34 -4.71
C PHE A 175 6.56 -9.14 -3.84
N LEU A 176 5.86 -8.91 -2.71
CA LEU A 176 6.21 -7.84 -1.76
C LEU A 176 7.63 -8.04 -1.20
N ASP A 177 7.99 -9.25 -0.77
CA ASP A 177 9.32 -9.54 -0.24
C ASP A 177 10.44 -9.26 -1.25
N GLY A 178 10.15 -9.43 -2.52
CA GLY A 178 11.12 -9.22 -3.60
C GLY A 178 11.43 -7.74 -3.90
N CYS A 179 10.53 -6.80 -3.56
CA CYS A 179 10.65 -5.43 -4.07
C CYS A 179 10.55 -4.32 -3.03
N VAL A 180 10.03 -4.56 -1.81
CA VAL A 180 9.86 -3.52 -0.79
C VAL A 180 10.93 -3.56 0.29
N ASP A 181 11.19 -2.40 0.92
CA ASP A 181 12.13 -2.24 2.04
C ASP A 181 11.49 -1.64 3.30
N HIS A 182 10.23 -1.21 3.19
CA HIS A 182 9.42 -0.72 4.30
C HIS A 182 8.00 -1.26 4.17
N ILE A 183 7.34 -1.50 5.30
CA ILE A 183 5.94 -1.91 5.35
C ILE A 183 5.13 -0.83 6.07
N LEU A 184 4.09 -0.33 5.41
CA LEU A 184 3.06 0.50 6.00
C LEU A 184 1.86 -0.39 6.31
N SER A 185 1.50 -0.53 7.58
CA SER A 185 0.39 -1.37 8.02
C SER A 185 -0.78 -0.54 8.53
N ILE A 186 -1.98 -0.82 8.03
CA ILE A 186 -3.22 -0.23 8.54
C ILE A 186 -3.80 -1.16 9.61
N ASN A 187 -3.74 -0.71 10.86
CA ASN A 187 -4.26 -1.40 12.04
C ASN A 187 -5.49 -0.67 12.60
N PRO A 188 -6.30 -1.31 13.47
CA PRO A 188 -7.39 -0.62 14.17
C PRO A 188 -6.91 0.56 15.04
N SER A 189 -5.68 0.48 15.53
CA SER A 189 -5.03 1.52 16.36
C SER A 189 -4.41 2.66 15.54
N GLY A 190 -4.38 2.57 14.21
CA GLY A 190 -3.77 3.57 13.32
C GLY A 190 -2.85 2.98 12.25
N ILE A 191 -1.98 3.80 11.71
CA ILE A 191 -1.00 3.42 10.70
C ILE A 191 0.39 3.33 11.33
N GLU A 192 1.07 2.21 11.08
CA GLU A 192 2.44 1.97 11.51
C GLU A 192 3.34 1.75 10.31
N ILE A 193 4.56 2.28 10.36
CA ILE A 193 5.59 2.05 9.35
C ILE A 193 6.75 1.31 10.01
N GLN A 194 7.17 0.22 9.39
CA GLN A 194 8.28 -0.59 9.85
C GLN A 194 9.27 -0.82 8.71
N ARG A 195 10.56 -0.66 9.00
CA ARG A 195 11.64 -1.02 8.07
C ARG A 195 11.76 -2.53 7.95
N GLY A 196 11.92 -3.01 6.73
CA GLY A 196 12.06 -4.42 6.39
C GLY A 196 11.10 -4.84 5.30
N ASN A 197 11.20 -6.10 4.87
CA ASN A 197 10.30 -6.71 3.90
C ASN A 197 9.04 -7.28 4.60
N PHE A 198 8.11 -7.83 3.81
CA PHE A 198 6.86 -8.38 4.33
C PHE A 198 7.08 -9.53 5.33
N SER A 199 8.02 -10.45 5.05
CA SER A 199 8.31 -11.58 5.93
C SER A 199 8.80 -11.13 7.30
N SER A 200 9.76 -10.20 7.36
CA SER A 200 10.28 -9.66 8.63
C SER A 200 9.19 -8.93 9.43
N TRP A 201 8.36 -8.14 8.75
CA TRP A 201 7.22 -7.47 9.38
C TRP A 201 6.19 -8.50 9.92
N TYR A 202 5.90 -9.55 9.14
CA TYR A 202 4.93 -10.57 9.53
C TYR A 202 5.37 -11.36 10.75
N GLU A 203 6.64 -11.76 10.82
CA GLU A 203 7.23 -12.40 12.00
C GLU A 203 7.14 -11.51 13.24
N ASN A 204 7.51 -10.24 13.12
CA ASN A 204 7.42 -9.29 14.22
C ASN A 204 5.98 -9.10 14.69
N LYS A 205 5.03 -9.07 13.76
CA LYS A 205 3.61 -8.99 14.06
C LYS A 205 3.14 -10.24 14.81
N GLN A 206 3.49 -11.44 14.34
CA GLN A 206 3.12 -12.68 15.03
C GLN A 206 3.66 -12.74 16.46
N ARG A 207 4.89 -12.28 16.69
CA ARG A 207 5.48 -12.22 18.03
C ARG A 207 4.72 -11.25 18.94
N ARG A 208 4.34 -10.08 18.43
CA ARG A 208 3.53 -9.11 19.19
C ARG A 208 2.15 -9.67 19.51
N ASP A 209 1.46 -10.22 18.52
CA ASP A 209 0.12 -10.81 18.71
C ASP A 209 0.16 -11.96 19.75
N ALA A 210 1.18 -12.83 19.71
CA ALA A 210 1.36 -13.90 20.68
C ALA A 210 1.62 -13.37 22.11
N TYR A 211 2.42 -12.32 22.24
CA TYR A 211 2.70 -11.67 23.53
C TYR A 211 1.45 -11.03 24.11
N GLU A 212 0.68 -10.29 23.33
CA GLU A 212 -0.59 -9.67 23.74
C GLU A 212 -1.62 -10.72 24.17
N LEU A 213 -1.72 -11.84 23.45
CA LEU A 213 -2.60 -12.95 23.83
C LEU A 213 -2.18 -13.56 25.17
N ALA A 214 -0.89 -13.75 25.42
CA ALA A 214 -0.38 -14.29 26.67
C ALA A 214 -0.66 -13.30 27.85
N GLN A 215 -0.42 -12.01 27.66
CA GLN A 215 -0.76 -10.99 28.65
C GLN A 215 -2.26 -10.96 28.96
N ASN A 216 -3.10 -10.93 27.93
CA ASN A 216 -4.55 -10.94 28.09
C ASN A 216 -5.05 -12.19 28.83
N ALA A 217 -4.42 -13.35 28.59
CA ALA A 217 -4.75 -14.58 29.32
C ALA A 217 -4.36 -14.52 30.80
N GLN A 218 -3.23 -13.91 31.13
CA GLN A 218 -2.80 -13.67 32.50
C GLN A 218 -3.74 -12.70 33.22
N LEU A 219 -4.05 -11.56 32.61
CA LEU A 219 -4.98 -10.56 33.17
C LEU A 219 -6.37 -11.15 33.41
N LYS A 220 -6.88 -11.98 32.50
CA LYS A 220 -8.18 -12.68 32.69
C LYS A 220 -8.15 -13.62 33.89
N LYS A 221 -7.04 -14.35 34.11
CA LYS A 221 -6.88 -15.23 35.30
C LYS A 221 -6.82 -14.41 36.58
N GLU A 222 -6.14 -13.29 36.60
CA GLU A 222 -6.02 -12.41 37.74
C GLU A 222 -7.36 -11.75 38.10
N ILE A 223 -8.09 -11.25 37.09
CA ILE A 223 -9.45 -10.72 37.27
C ILE A 223 -10.37 -11.82 37.83
N GLY A 224 -10.26 -13.05 37.35
CA GLY A 224 -11.02 -14.20 37.87
C GLY A 224 -10.74 -14.43 39.36
N ARG A 225 -9.47 -14.48 39.77
CA ARG A 225 -9.06 -14.65 41.18
C ARG A 225 -9.56 -13.52 42.06
N LEU A 226 -9.45 -12.26 41.61
CA LEU A 226 -9.94 -11.11 42.37
C LEU A 226 -11.48 -11.13 42.54
N LYS A 227 -12.20 -11.50 41.48
CA LYS A 227 -13.68 -11.67 41.57
C LYS A 227 -14.09 -12.77 42.55
N GLU A 228 -13.36 -13.89 42.57
CA GLU A 228 -13.63 -14.98 43.55
C GLU A 228 -13.32 -14.54 44.98
N ALA A 229 -12.17 -13.86 45.20
CA ALA A 229 -11.82 -13.31 46.52
C ALA A 229 -12.87 -12.28 47.00
N ALA A 230 -13.31 -11.39 46.10
CA ALA A 230 -14.36 -10.42 46.42
C ALA A 230 -15.71 -11.09 46.81
N ARG A 231 -16.11 -12.15 46.09
CA ARG A 231 -17.31 -12.93 46.44
C ARG A 231 -17.20 -13.66 47.76
N GLN A 232 -16.00 -14.20 48.09
CA GLN A 232 -15.76 -14.85 49.35
C GLN A 232 -15.80 -13.85 50.51
N SER A 233 -15.22 -12.64 50.35
CA SER A 233 -15.26 -11.61 51.39
C SER A 233 -16.66 -11.05 51.60
N SER A 234 -17.51 -10.86 50.57
CA SER A 234 -18.88 -10.42 50.73
C SER A 234 -19.75 -11.50 51.41
N ALA A 235 -19.58 -12.76 51.04
CA ALA A 235 -20.29 -13.90 51.67
C ALA A 235 -19.86 -14.11 53.15
N TRP A 236 -18.69 -13.63 53.52
CA TRP A 236 -18.21 -13.63 54.94
C TRP A 236 -18.85 -12.49 55.72
N ALA A 237 -18.96 -11.30 55.11
CA ALA A 237 -19.61 -10.14 55.73
C ALA A 237 -21.11 -10.43 56.05
N ASP A 238 -21.82 -11.03 55.10
CA ASP A 238 -23.24 -11.41 55.24
C ASP A 238 -23.50 -12.53 56.30
N ARG A 239 -22.44 -13.19 56.82
CA ARG A 239 -22.57 -14.23 57.87
C ARG A 239 -22.25 -13.69 59.27
N VAL A 240 -21.74 -12.48 59.38
CA VAL A 240 -21.31 -11.87 60.64
C VAL A 240 -22.33 -10.84 61.15
N GLU A 241 -23.33 -10.47 60.36
CA GLU A 241 -24.57 -9.81 60.77
C GLU A 241 -25.64 -10.84 61.20
#